data_8b350a9121eb89d757a724cc8bbc4230
#
_entry.id   8b350a9121eb89d757a724cc8bbc4230
#
_cell.length_a   1.000
_cell.length_b   1.000
_cell.length_c   1.000
_cell.angle_alpha   90.00
_cell.angle_beta   90.00
_cell.angle_gamma   90.00
#
_symmetry.space_group_name_H-M   'P 1'
#
loop_
_entity.id
_entity.type
_entity.pdbx_description
1 polymer ?
#
loop_
_entity_poly.entity_id
_entity_poly.type
_entity_poly.pdbx_seq_one_letter_code
_entity_poly.pdbx_strand_id
1 'polypeptide(L)'
;MPLLKMEHYLVLTDNIEHTKDFYLDVIGLQLGFRADLGFPGYWLYLSDTPVIHIAEWQTYTIHSNKSDIPVSTPAAGTGAFDHIAFNGNNAQEMIDKLNLLKIPFKQNDVPMVGLVQLFLFDPNGIKIELNYR
;
A
#
# COMPACT_ATOMS: atom_id res chain seq x y z
N MET A 1 -15.06 -11.37 21.20
CA MET A 1 -14.69 -10.24 20.37
C MET A 1 -15.13 -10.50 18.94
N PRO A 2 -16.05 -9.71 18.38
CA PRO A 2 -16.59 -10.00 17.05
C PRO A 2 -15.68 -9.65 15.87
N LEU A 3 -14.60 -8.86 16.06
CA LEU A 3 -13.67 -8.59 14.98
C LEU A 3 -12.77 -9.80 14.74
N LEU A 4 -12.54 -10.13 13.47
CA LEU A 4 -11.83 -11.36 13.09
C LEU A 4 -10.40 -11.10 12.59
N LYS A 5 -10.19 -10.04 11.82
CA LYS A 5 -8.88 -9.75 11.22
C LYS A 5 -8.83 -8.31 10.72
N MET A 6 -7.64 -7.81 10.49
CA MET A 6 -7.41 -6.63 9.67
C MET A 6 -7.68 -7.04 8.22
N GLU A 7 -8.50 -6.27 7.48
CA GLU A 7 -8.90 -6.67 6.13
C GLU A 7 -8.08 -5.99 5.05
N HIS A 8 -8.14 -4.66 4.96
CA HIS A 8 -7.43 -3.91 3.90
C HIS A 8 -7.22 -2.46 4.28
N TYR A 9 -6.38 -1.79 3.49
CA TYR A 9 -6.24 -0.33 3.47
C TYR A 9 -6.78 0.20 2.15
N LEU A 10 -7.44 1.34 2.19
CA LEU A 10 -7.80 2.08 0.99
C LEU A 10 -6.80 3.23 0.78
N VAL A 11 -6.19 3.26 -0.39
CA VAL A 11 -5.30 4.33 -0.82
C VAL A 11 -6.07 5.19 -1.82
N LEU A 12 -6.29 6.44 -1.48
CA LEU A 12 -6.86 7.43 -2.39
C LEU A 12 -5.73 8.18 -3.08
N THR A 13 -5.85 8.34 -4.40
CA THR A 13 -4.79 8.91 -5.22
C THR A 13 -5.39 9.73 -6.37
N ASP A 14 -4.61 10.65 -6.93
CA ASP A 14 -4.99 11.36 -8.15
C ASP A 14 -4.65 10.58 -9.42
N ASN A 15 -3.88 9.49 -9.30
CA ASN A 15 -3.46 8.66 -10.43
C ASN A 15 -3.47 7.19 -10.04
N ILE A 16 -4.60 6.52 -10.28
CA ILE A 16 -4.77 5.12 -9.88
C ILE A 16 -3.84 4.18 -10.65
N GLU A 17 -3.52 4.49 -11.91
CA GLU A 17 -2.62 3.64 -12.71
C GLU A 17 -1.19 3.68 -12.16
N HIS A 18 -0.66 4.86 -11.89
CA HIS A 18 0.69 5.00 -11.33
C HIS A 18 0.80 4.33 -9.96
N THR A 19 -0.19 4.54 -9.10
CA THR A 19 -0.22 3.93 -7.77
C THR A 19 -0.31 2.41 -7.86
N LYS A 20 -1.20 1.89 -8.71
CA LYS A 20 -1.31 0.46 -8.96
C LYS A 20 0.02 -0.12 -9.42
N ASP A 21 0.65 0.49 -10.42
CA ASP A 21 1.91 -0.02 -10.98
C ASP A 21 3.02 -0.05 -9.93
N PHE A 22 3.09 0.93 -9.05
CA PHE A 22 4.05 0.91 -7.94
C PHE A 22 3.85 -0.33 -7.05
N TYR A 23 2.63 -0.60 -6.62
CA TYR A 23 2.38 -1.75 -5.74
C TYR A 23 2.57 -3.08 -6.45
N LEU A 24 2.32 -3.17 -7.75
CA LEU A 24 2.60 -4.38 -8.53
C LEU A 24 4.09 -4.55 -8.80
N ASP A 25 4.75 -3.51 -9.29
CA ASP A 25 6.11 -3.62 -9.82
C ASP A 25 7.18 -3.50 -8.73
N VAL A 26 6.96 -2.68 -7.70
CA VAL A 26 7.93 -2.46 -6.62
C VAL A 26 7.64 -3.35 -5.43
N ILE A 27 6.43 -3.29 -4.89
CA ILE A 27 6.08 -4.07 -3.69
C ILE A 27 5.85 -5.54 -4.04
N GLY A 28 5.31 -5.82 -5.22
CA GLY A 28 5.12 -7.20 -5.68
C GLY A 28 3.74 -7.77 -5.38
N LEU A 29 2.76 -6.92 -5.15
CA LEU A 29 1.36 -7.37 -5.04
C LEU A 29 0.84 -7.80 -6.41
N GLN A 30 -0.29 -8.48 -6.43
CA GLN A 30 -0.90 -8.96 -7.66
C GLN A 30 -2.26 -8.31 -7.88
N LEU A 31 -2.53 -7.95 -9.13
CA LEU A 31 -3.84 -7.48 -9.54
C LEU A 31 -4.82 -8.67 -9.53
N GLY A 32 -6.03 -8.44 -9.02
CA GLY A 32 -7.05 -9.48 -8.97
C GLY A 32 -8.46 -8.92 -9.07
N PHE A 33 -9.42 -9.80 -8.84
CA PHE A 33 -10.83 -9.46 -8.90
C PHE A 33 -11.16 -8.28 -8.01
N ARG A 34 -12.00 -7.38 -8.54
CA ARG A 34 -12.61 -6.28 -7.80
C ARG A 34 -14.09 -6.21 -8.12
N ALA A 35 -14.92 -6.18 -7.08
CA ALA A 35 -16.36 -5.97 -7.25
C ALA A 35 -16.62 -4.60 -7.89
N ASP A 36 -17.71 -4.50 -8.66
CA ASP A 36 -18.17 -3.22 -9.19
C ASP A 36 -18.84 -2.42 -8.07
N LEU A 37 -18.17 -1.37 -7.63
CA LEU A 37 -18.60 -0.54 -6.50
C LEU A 37 -19.17 0.81 -6.95
N GLY A 38 -19.28 1.05 -8.27
CA GLY A 38 -19.80 2.30 -8.80
C GLY A 38 -18.76 3.42 -8.91
N PHE A 39 -17.48 3.11 -8.74
CA PHE A 39 -16.35 4.02 -8.97
C PHE A 39 -15.13 3.23 -9.39
N PRO A 40 -14.21 3.82 -10.17
CA PRO A 40 -13.02 3.10 -10.63
C PRO A 40 -12.02 2.85 -9.50
N GLY A 41 -11.26 1.77 -9.65
CA GLY A 41 -10.21 1.42 -8.70
C GLY A 41 -9.66 0.03 -8.96
N TYR A 42 -8.78 -0.39 -8.04
CA TYR A 42 -8.14 -1.70 -8.11
C TYR A 42 -8.09 -2.33 -6.74
N TRP A 43 -8.18 -3.65 -6.68
CA TRP A 43 -7.85 -4.44 -5.51
C TRP A 43 -6.56 -5.19 -5.78
N LEU A 44 -5.59 -5.01 -4.89
CA LEU A 44 -4.26 -5.61 -5.04
C LEU A 44 -4.07 -6.67 -3.96
N TYR A 45 -3.66 -7.85 -4.37
CA TYR A 45 -3.65 -9.06 -3.58
C TYR A 45 -2.26 -9.41 -3.10
N LEU A 46 -2.18 -9.83 -1.84
CA LEU A 46 -1.07 -10.56 -1.27
C LEU A 46 -1.58 -11.98 -1.03
N SER A 47 -1.11 -12.95 -1.84
CA SER A 47 -1.72 -14.28 -1.92
C SER A 47 -3.22 -14.16 -2.25
N ASP A 48 -4.10 -14.65 -1.41
CA ASP A 48 -5.54 -14.68 -1.67
C ASP A 48 -6.29 -13.47 -1.09
N THR A 49 -5.59 -12.54 -0.46
CA THR A 49 -6.21 -11.43 0.26
C THR A 49 -5.98 -10.10 -0.45
N PRO A 50 -7.07 -9.37 -0.79
CA PRO A 50 -6.96 -8.03 -1.38
C PRO A 50 -6.63 -7.00 -0.30
N VAL A 51 -5.35 -6.88 0.04
CA VAL A 51 -4.88 -6.09 1.20
C VAL A 51 -4.84 -4.60 0.96
N ILE A 52 -4.68 -4.18 -0.31
CA ILE A 52 -4.66 -2.76 -0.71
C ILE A 52 -5.77 -2.55 -1.73
N HIS A 53 -6.66 -1.63 -1.42
CA HIS A 53 -7.65 -1.10 -2.36
C HIS A 53 -7.19 0.27 -2.82
N ILE A 54 -7.36 0.57 -4.11
CA ILE A 54 -6.97 1.86 -4.69
C ILE A 54 -8.19 2.49 -5.33
N ALA A 55 -8.40 3.78 -5.07
CA ALA A 55 -9.43 4.56 -5.73
C ALA A 55 -8.95 5.98 -5.97
N GLU A 56 -9.62 6.69 -6.87
CA GLU A 56 -9.34 8.08 -7.19
C GLU A 56 -10.09 9.00 -6.24
N TRP A 57 -9.44 10.06 -5.77
CA TRP A 57 -10.04 11.02 -4.84
C TRP A 57 -11.40 11.54 -5.33
N GLN A 58 -11.45 12.01 -6.57
CA GLN A 58 -12.64 12.67 -7.10
C GLN A 58 -13.85 11.72 -7.22
N THR A 59 -13.68 10.59 -7.88
CA THR A 59 -14.76 9.64 -8.13
C THR A 59 -15.21 8.94 -6.85
N TYR A 60 -14.28 8.63 -5.95
CA TYR A 60 -14.61 8.05 -4.65
C TYR A 60 -15.42 9.04 -3.79
N THR A 61 -15.02 10.31 -3.80
CA THR A 61 -15.73 11.37 -3.04
C THR A 61 -17.14 11.53 -3.54
N ILE A 62 -17.35 11.59 -4.87
CA ILE A 62 -18.68 11.70 -5.47
C ILE A 62 -19.55 10.50 -5.06
N HIS A 63 -19.02 9.29 -5.19
CA HIS A 63 -19.72 8.06 -4.81
C HIS A 63 -20.08 8.06 -3.33
N SER A 64 -19.14 8.40 -2.47
CA SER A 64 -19.32 8.37 -1.02
C SER A 64 -20.35 9.40 -0.56
N ASN A 65 -20.36 10.58 -1.15
CA ASN A 65 -21.37 11.59 -0.85
C ASN A 65 -22.78 11.12 -1.21
N LYS A 66 -22.94 10.41 -2.32
CA LYS A 66 -24.24 9.84 -2.71
C LYS A 66 -24.70 8.74 -1.76
N SER A 67 -23.78 8.00 -1.19
CA SER A 67 -24.06 6.87 -0.30
C SER A 67 -23.99 7.24 1.18
N ASP A 68 -23.78 8.52 1.48
CA ASP A 68 -23.63 9.02 2.85
C ASP A 68 -22.50 8.34 3.61
N ILE A 69 -21.40 8.07 2.92
CA ILE A 69 -20.17 7.50 3.50
C ILE A 69 -19.22 8.64 3.83
N PRO A 70 -18.68 8.69 5.06
CA PRO A 70 -17.70 9.72 5.40
C PRO A 70 -16.46 9.65 4.51
N VAL A 71 -15.93 10.82 4.10
CA VAL A 71 -14.76 10.93 3.24
C VAL A 71 -13.66 11.68 3.95
N SER A 72 -12.42 11.17 3.84
CA SER A 72 -11.24 11.86 4.33
C SER A 72 -10.92 13.08 3.49
N THR A 73 -10.21 14.03 4.10
CA THR A 73 -9.72 15.22 3.40
C THR A 73 -8.27 14.96 2.96
N PRO A 74 -7.92 15.27 1.70
CA PRO A 74 -6.53 15.20 1.27
C PRO A 74 -5.63 16.09 2.14
N ALA A 75 -4.49 15.56 2.54
CA ALA A 75 -3.53 16.29 3.37
C ALA A 75 -2.11 15.90 2.98
N ALA A 76 -1.14 16.73 3.36
CA ALA A 76 0.26 16.35 3.26
C ALA A 76 0.55 15.26 4.30
N GLY A 77 1.16 14.15 3.86
CA GLY A 77 1.40 12.98 4.72
C GLY A 77 0.12 12.18 5.00
N THR A 78 0.15 11.34 6.01
CA THR A 78 -0.91 10.39 6.33
C THR A 78 -1.57 10.65 7.68
N GLY A 79 -1.43 11.85 8.24
CA GLY A 79 -1.96 12.19 9.55
C GLY A 79 -1.26 11.41 10.67
N ALA A 80 -2.03 10.84 11.57
CA ALA A 80 -1.48 10.02 12.65
C ALA A 80 -1.11 8.60 12.20
N PHE A 81 -1.42 8.22 10.97
CA PHE A 81 -1.10 6.92 10.40
C PHE A 81 0.31 6.96 9.82
N ASP A 82 1.29 6.36 10.50
CA ASP A 82 2.69 6.50 10.14
C ASP A 82 3.10 5.63 8.94
N HIS A 83 2.82 4.35 8.97
CA HIS A 83 3.24 3.43 7.90
C HIS A 83 2.42 2.15 7.86
N ILE A 84 2.54 1.43 6.75
CA ILE A 84 2.11 0.04 6.63
C ILE A 84 3.35 -0.85 6.56
N ALA A 85 3.28 -2.03 7.14
CA ALA A 85 4.40 -2.95 7.16
C ALA A 85 4.03 -4.29 6.51
N PHE A 86 4.95 -4.80 5.71
CA PHE A 86 4.89 -6.15 5.15
C PHE A 86 6.04 -6.97 5.71
N ASN A 87 5.82 -8.25 5.86
CA ASN A 87 6.86 -9.21 6.20
C ASN A 87 7.20 -10.02 4.95
N GLY A 88 8.47 -10.20 4.68
CA GLY A 88 8.93 -10.97 3.54
C GLY A 88 10.11 -11.87 3.90
N ASN A 89 10.60 -12.59 2.91
CA ASN A 89 11.84 -13.33 3.00
C ASN A 89 12.80 -12.83 1.91
N ASN A 90 14.11 -12.99 2.14
CA ASN A 90 15.17 -12.57 1.25
C ASN A 90 15.29 -11.06 1.06
N ALA A 91 15.80 -10.38 2.07
CA ALA A 91 16.05 -8.94 2.04
C ALA A 91 16.93 -8.53 0.85
N GLN A 92 17.96 -9.31 0.53
CA GLN A 92 18.90 -8.96 -0.53
C GLN A 92 18.23 -8.91 -1.90
N GLU A 93 17.30 -9.81 -2.17
CA GLU A 93 16.53 -9.79 -3.42
C GLU A 93 15.74 -8.49 -3.58
N MET A 94 15.13 -8.02 -2.50
CA MET A 94 14.40 -6.74 -2.54
C MET A 94 15.34 -5.55 -2.69
N ILE A 95 16.48 -5.56 -1.99
CA ILE A 95 17.50 -4.50 -2.10
C ILE A 95 17.99 -4.39 -3.54
N ASP A 96 18.31 -5.53 -4.17
CA ASP A 96 18.76 -5.56 -5.55
C ASP A 96 17.68 -5.01 -6.50
N LYS A 97 16.44 -5.39 -6.28
CA LYS A 97 15.29 -4.91 -7.07
C LYS A 97 15.12 -3.39 -6.93
N LEU A 98 15.14 -2.87 -5.70
CA LEU A 98 14.99 -1.43 -5.46
C LEU A 98 16.12 -0.64 -6.11
N ASN A 99 17.35 -1.15 -6.04
CA ASN A 99 18.49 -0.52 -6.71
C ASN A 99 18.36 -0.56 -8.24
N LEU A 100 17.93 -1.69 -8.79
CA LEU A 100 17.71 -1.83 -10.23
C LEU A 100 16.64 -0.84 -10.73
N LEU A 101 15.55 -0.70 -9.99
CA LEU A 101 14.44 0.20 -10.33
C LEU A 101 14.72 1.65 -9.92
N LYS A 102 15.86 1.92 -9.27
CA LYS A 102 16.23 3.26 -8.79
C LYS A 102 15.20 3.84 -7.81
N ILE A 103 14.64 3.00 -6.97
CA ILE A 103 13.72 3.41 -5.91
C ILE A 103 14.53 3.74 -4.65
N PRO A 104 14.45 4.99 -4.14
CA PRO A 104 15.13 5.34 -2.90
C PRO A 104 14.57 4.56 -1.71
N PHE A 105 15.44 4.10 -0.84
CA PHE A 105 15.03 3.42 0.39
C PHE A 105 16.08 3.62 1.49
N LYS A 106 15.66 3.41 2.73
CA LYS A 106 16.52 3.42 3.91
C LYS A 106 16.55 2.01 4.50
N GLN A 107 17.73 1.48 4.70
CA GLN A 107 17.92 0.21 5.42
C GLN A 107 18.22 0.46 6.90
N ASN A 108 17.58 -0.29 7.77
CA ASN A 108 17.84 -0.29 9.19
C ASN A 108 17.94 -1.73 9.67
N ASP A 109 19.08 -2.07 10.25
CA ASP A 109 19.32 -3.41 10.77
C ASP A 109 19.12 -3.42 12.29
N VAL A 110 18.48 -4.48 12.77
CA VAL A 110 18.30 -4.77 14.20
C VAL A 110 18.92 -6.14 14.46
N PRO A 111 20.27 -6.22 14.60
CA PRO A 111 21.00 -7.50 14.64
C PRO A 111 20.58 -8.41 15.78
N MET A 112 20.17 -7.82 16.92
CA MET A 112 19.79 -8.58 18.11
C MET A 112 18.68 -9.60 17.83
N VAL A 113 17.77 -9.29 16.88
CA VAL A 113 16.67 -10.17 16.50
C VAL A 113 16.75 -10.62 15.04
N GLY A 114 17.90 -10.41 14.40
CA GLY A 114 18.12 -10.81 13.01
C GLY A 114 17.21 -10.10 12.02
N LEU A 115 16.77 -8.90 12.33
CA LEU A 115 15.80 -8.16 11.54
C LEU A 115 16.50 -7.18 10.60
N VAL A 116 16.12 -7.22 9.32
CA VAL A 116 16.48 -6.20 8.34
C VAL A 116 15.18 -5.47 7.96
N GLN A 117 15.21 -4.14 8.08
CA GLN A 117 14.07 -3.29 7.72
C GLN A 117 14.45 -2.43 6.52
N LEU A 118 13.54 -2.34 5.56
CA LEU A 118 13.66 -1.43 4.43
C LEU A 118 12.48 -0.46 4.47
N PHE A 119 12.77 0.83 4.39
CA PHE A 119 11.74 1.87 4.39
C PHE A 119 11.74 2.60 3.06
N LEU A 120 10.58 2.70 2.43
CA LEU A 120 10.40 3.42 1.18
C LEU A 120 9.03 4.10 1.19
N PHE A 121 8.78 4.94 0.19
CA PHE A 121 7.51 5.65 0.07
C PHE A 121 6.81 5.29 -1.22
N ASP A 122 5.49 5.16 -1.16
CA ASP A 122 4.67 5.02 -2.35
C ASP A 122 4.54 6.38 -3.08
N PRO A 123 3.94 6.42 -4.28
CA PRO A 123 3.78 7.67 -5.01
C PRO A 123 2.94 8.75 -4.32
N ASN A 124 2.20 8.39 -3.28
CA ASN A 124 1.30 9.29 -2.54
C ASN A 124 1.87 9.70 -1.18
N GLY A 125 3.14 9.35 -0.89
CA GLY A 125 3.79 9.68 0.36
C GLY A 125 3.48 8.73 1.51
N ILE A 126 2.89 7.58 1.25
CA ILE A 126 2.68 6.54 2.27
C ILE A 126 4.01 5.83 2.53
N LYS A 127 4.44 5.83 3.79
CA LYS A 127 5.64 5.10 4.19
C LYS A 127 5.35 3.61 4.27
N ILE A 128 6.22 2.82 3.67
CA ILE A 128 6.14 1.36 3.65
C ILE A 128 7.36 0.79 4.34
N GLU A 129 7.13 -0.11 5.28
CA GLU A 129 8.17 -0.84 5.98
C GLU A 129 8.17 -2.29 5.52
N LEU A 130 9.32 -2.78 5.08
CA LEU A 130 9.51 -4.17 4.68
C LEU A 130 10.42 -4.84 5.70
N ASN A 131 9.94 -5.89 6.34
CA ASN A 131 10.65 -6.58 7.42
C ASN A 131 11.07 -7.98 6.98
N TYR A 132 12.34 -8.28 7.19
CA TYR A 132 12.95 -9.56 6.83
C TYR A 132 13.71 -10.13 8.02
N ARG A 133 13.49 -11.41 8.32
CA ARG A 133 14.18 -12.15 9.37
C ARG A 133 14.83 -13.42 8.83
#